data_2c2b48fbfac608856f8ad53052ebfa38
#
_entry.id   2c2b48fbfac608856f8ad53052ebfa38
#
_cell.length_a   1.000
_cell.length_b   1.000
_cell.length_c   1.000
_cell.angle_alpha   90.00
_cell.angle_beta   90.00
_cell.angle_gamma   90.00
#
_symmetry.space_group_name_H-M   'P 1'
#
loop_
_entity.id
_entity.type
_entity.pdbx_description
1 polymer ?
#
loop_
_entity_poly.entity_id
_entity_poly.type
_entity_poly.pdbx_seq_one_letter_code
_entity_poly.pdbx_strand_id
1 'polypeptide(L)'
;MKAILLAGGQGRRLRSITGSLPKPMVPLVGVPVLDRLLDLLRRNGFTDVCMTLCYRPEVIQEHCGDGSSYGVHLKYRIESEPRGTAGGVRACSDFYGREDFLVISGDAACSFDLLGLYRRHQQADAAVTIALYPNAEPLQYGLVLQDRQGLVQHFIEKPDWEHVVTDLVNTGIYIVSPRAMAYVPEDQPFDFAKDLFPLLLAAHEPILGVPMDGYWCDIGTPRAYYRCSLDVLDGRLSPAQPDASDDLPPQLPHADPNRRTVPCRDRAHLMRTVSEAMMEAGADFTDGLHLRDGGWELSIRPDANASALQVEANAPDAAAETAH
;
A
#
# COMPACT_ATOMS: atom_id res chain seq x y z
N MET A 1 4.88 2.30 20.16
CA MET A 1 5.66 3.11 19.17
C MET A 1 4.67 3.93 18.36
N LYS A 2 5.12 5.05 17.80
CA LYS A 2 4.29 6.02 17.09
C LYS A 2 4.32 5.78 15.59
N ALA A 3 3.16 5.97 14.92
CA ALA A 3 3.05 5.95 13.47
C ALA A 3 2.22 7.13 12.95
N ILE A 4 2.59 7.64 11.78
CA ILE A 4 1.77 8.59 11.02
C ILE A 4 1.29 7.89 9.76
N LEU A 5 -0.04 7.81 9.60
CA LEU A 5 -0.69 7.19 8.45
C LEU A 5 -1.22 8.31 7.53
N LEU A 6 -0.68 8.39 6.32
CA LEU A 6 -1.06 9.38 5.32
C LEU A 6 -2.33 8.94 4.60
N ALA A 7 -3.48 9.45 5.00
CA ALA A 7 -4.79 9.03 4.50
C ALA A 7 -5.61 10.16 3.82
N GLY A 8 -4.96 11.27 3.43
CA GLY A 8 -5.61 12.44 2.82
C GLY A 8 -5.93 12.32 1.32
N GLY A 9 -5.51 11.25 0.66
CA GLY A 9 -5.59 11.11 -0.79
C GLY A 9 -7.00 10.90 -1.34
N GLN A 10 -7.37 11.63 -2.43
CA GLN A 10 -8.67 11.52 -3.10
C GLN A 10 -8.84 10.25 -3.95
N GLY A 11 -7.74 9.57 -4.34
CA GLY A 11 -7.79 8.37 -5.17
C GLY A 11 -8.42 8.58 -6.57
N ARG A 12 -8.15 9.72 -7.23
CA ARG A 12 -8.81 10.11 -8.50
C ARG A 12 -8.77 9.03 -9.59
N ARG A 13 -7.66 8.27 -9.68
CA ARG A 13 -7.48 7.20 -10.67
C ARG A 13 -8.32 5.94 -10.39
N LEU A 14 -8.78 5.77 -9.15
CA LEU A 14 -9.64 4.66 -8.72
C LEU A 14 -11.12 5.03 -8.67
N ARG A 15 -11.50 6.24 -9.07
CA ARG A 15 -12.86 6.76 -8.89
C ARG A 15 -13.94 5.92 -9.57
N SER A 16 -13.61 5.25 -10.66
CA SER A 16 -14.51 4.29 -11.32
C SER A 16 -14.88 3.08 -10.44
N ILE A 17 -14.00 2.72 -9.47
CA ILE A 17 -14.20 1.60 -8.56
C ILE A 17 -14.68 2.09 -7.19
N THR A 18 -14.13 3.20 -6.72
CA THR A 18 -14.31 3.68 -5.33
C THR A 18 -15.49 4.64 -5.18
N GLY A 19 -16.04 5.16 -6.30
CA GLY A 19 -17.06 6.20 -6.25
C GLY A 19 -16.55 7.43 -5.48
N SER A 20 -17.22 7.73 -4.37
CA SER A 20 -16.88 8.85 -3.47
C SER A 20 -16.10 8.43 -2.22
N LEU A 21 -15.71 7.16 -2.07
CA LEU A 21 -14.95 6.71 -0.90
C LEU A 21 -13.53 7.30 -0.89
N PRO A 22 -12.99 7.68 0.28
CA PRO A 22 -11.56 7.94 0.43
C PRO A 22 -10.73 6.71 0.04
N LYS A 23 -9.59 6.92 -0.60
CA LYS A 23 -8.73 5.81 -1.10
C LYS A 23 -8.41 4.76 -0.01
N PRO A 24 -8.09 5.10 1.24
CA PRO A 24 -7.84 4.12 2.30
C PRO A 24 -9.05 3.24 2.66
N MET A 25 -10.26 3.73 2.37
CA MET A 25 -11.52 3.03 2.67
C MET A 25 -11.94 2.04 1.58
N VAL A 26 -11.16 1.95 0.49
CA VAL A 26 -11.45 1.00 -0.59
C VAL A 26 -11.39 -0.42 -0.05
N PRO A 27 -12.48 -1.22 -0.22
CA PRO A 27 -12.47 -2.59 0.25
C PRO A 27 -11.59 -3.46 -0.64
N LEU A 28 -10.64 -4.15 -0.04
CA LEU A 28 -9.82 -5.16 -0.68
C LEU A 28 -10.31 -6.53 -0.22
N VAL A 29 -11.07 -7.22 -1.10
CA VAL A 29 -11.77 -8.48 -0.77
C VAL A 29 -12.63 -8.31 0.50
N GLY A 30 -13.52 -7.31 0.49
CA GLY A 30 -14.49 -7.06 1.55
C GLY A 30 -13.95 -6.38 2.82
N VAL A 31 -12.63 -6.14 2.94
CA VAL A 31 -12.01 -5.48 4.09
C VAL A 31 -11.31 -4.19 3.63
N PRO A 32 -11.63 -3.02 4.20
CA PRO A 32 -10.94 -1.78 3.88
C PRO A 32 -9.42 -1.90 3.97
N VAL A 33 -8.70 -1.27 3.04
CA VAL A 33 -7.22 -1.22 3.08
C VAL A 33 -6.74 -0.64 4.40
N LEU A 34 -7.45 0.38 4.89
CA LEU A 34 -7.16 1.02 6.18
C LEU A 34 -7.18 0.05 7.35
N ASP A 35 -8.18 -0.84 7.41
CA ASP A 35 -8.30 -1.83 8.49
C ASP A 35 -7.12 -2.80 8.50
N ARG A 36 -6.65 -3.20 7.30
CA ARG A 36 -5.47 -4.05 7.15
C ARG A 36 -4.20 -3.35 7.60
N LEU A 37 -4.07 -2.06 7.31
CA LEU A 37 -2.93 -1.25 7.76
C LEU A 37 -2.94 -1.04 9.28
N LEU A 38 -4.10 -0.80 9.89
CA LEU A 38 -4.21 -0.68 11.35
C LEU A 38 -3.85 -2.00 12.05
N ASP A 39 -4.29 -3.13 11.52
CA ASP A 39 -3.90 -4.44 12.04
C ASP A 39 -2.39 -4.70 11.87
N LEU A 40 -1.80 -4.35 10.71
CA LEU A 40 -0.35 -4.43 10.49
C LEU A 40 0.42 -3.57 11.50
N LEU A 41 0.00 -2.32 11.72
CA LEU A 41 0.61 -1.41 12.68
C LEU A 41 0.55 -1.99 14.11
N ARG A 42 -0.63 -2.44 14.53
CA ARG A 42 -0.84 -3.05 15.84
C ARG A 42 0.06 -4.27 16.06
N ARG A 43 0.13 -5.19 15.11
CA ARG A 43 0.97 -6.40 15.21
C ARG A 43 2.45 -6.08 15.31
N ASN A 44 2.90 -4.99 14.70
CA ASN A 44 4.27 -4.51 14.77
C ASN A 44 4.53 -3.57 15.96
N GLY A 45 3.54 -3.39 16.87
CA GLY A 45 3.69 -2.59 18.09
C GLY A 45 3.59 -1.07 17.88
N PHE A 46 3.11 -0.62 16.71
CA PHE A 46 2.78 0.79 16.45
C PHE A 46 1.33 1.05 16.87
N THR A 47 1.12 1.32 18.14
CA THR A 47 -0.21 1.43 18.75
C THR A 47 -0.69 2.86 18.94
N ASP A 48 0.20 3.84 18.90
CA ASP A 48 -0.15 5.26 18.86
C ASP A 48 -0.07 5.73 17.41
N VAL A 49 -1.21 6.05 16.79
CA VAL A 49 -1.30 6.36 15.36
C VAL A 49 -1.94 7.72 15.16
N CYS A 50 -1.29 8.58 14.37
CA CYS A 50 -1.86 9.83 13.90
C CYS A 50 -2.20 9.70 12.41
N MET A 51 -3.45 9.93 12.03
CA MET A 51 -3.87 9.95 10.63
C MET A 51 -3.95 11.39 10.11
N THR A 52 -3.25 11.67 9.00
CA THR A 52 -3.47 12.92 8.26
C THR A 52 -4.60 12.72 7.26
N LEU A 53 -5.62 13.55 7.31
CA LEU A 53 -6.84 13.46 6.52
C LEU A 53 -7.08 14.77 5.77
N CYS A 54 -7.57 14.68 4.53
CA CYS A 54 -7.97 15.86 3.75
C CYS A 54 -9.32 15.61 3.05
N TYR A 55 -9.41 14.54 2.26
CA TYR A 55 -10.62 14.21 1.51
C TYR A 55 -11.57 13.38 2.36
N ARG A 56 -12.79 13.89 2.58
CA ARG A 56 -13.89 13.25 3.34
C ARG A 56 -13.43 12.64 4.68
N PRO A 57 -12.81 13.44 5.55
CA PRO A 57 -12.27 12.96 6.82
C PRO A 57 -13.33 12.32 7.71
N GLU A 58 -14.61 12.78 7.62
CA GLU A 58 -15.75 12.25 8.38
C GLU A 58 -15.94 10.74 8.16
N VAL A 59 -15.77 10.25 6.93
CA VAL A 59 -15.94 8.82 6.59
C VAL A 59 -14.92 7.95 7.33
N ILE A 60 -13.66 8.40 7.39
CA ILE A 60 -12.59 7.67 8.09
C ILE A 60 -12.80 7.77 9.62
N GLN A 61 -13.14 8.95 10.12
CA GLN A 61 -13.37 9.17 11.56
C GLN A 61 -14.56 8.37 12.09
N GLU A 62 -15.67 8.32 11.36
CA GLU A 62 -16.85 7.51 11.72
C GLU A 62 -16.55 6.02 11.71
N HIS A 63 -15.73 5.55 10.74
CA HIS A 63 -15.36 4.15 10.63
C HIS A 63 -14.39 3.69 11.72
N CYS A 64 -13.34 4.47 12.00
CA CYS A 64 -12.26 4.06 12.90
C CYS A 64 -12.46 4.49 14.35
N GLY A 65 -13.29 5.53 14.62
CA GLY A 65 -13.52 6.08 15.96
C GLY A 65 -12.21 6.52 16.63
N ASP A 66 -11.98 6.10 17.85
CA ASP A 66 -10.75 6.35 18.62
C ASP A 66 -9.67 5.28 18.42
N GLY A 67 -9.94 4.26 17.58
CA GLY A 67 -9.04 3.16 17.28
C GLY A 67 -9.09 1.98 18.25
N SER A 68 -9.87 2.06 19.32
CA SER A 68 -9.95 1.02 20.36
C SER A 68 -10.38 -0.34 19.80
N SER A 69 -11.29 -0.36 18.81
CA SER A 69 -11.73 -1.57 18.11
C SER A 69 -10.61 -2.27 17.31
N TYR A 70 -9.57 -1.54 16.95
CA TYR A 70 -8.39 -2.05 16.25
C TYR A 70 -7.21 -2.32 17.20
N GLY A 71 -7.35 -2.02 18.49
CA GLY A 71 -6.28 -2.14 19.48
C GLY A 71 -5.16 -1.10 19.31
N VAL A 72 -5.50 0.07 18.80
CA VAL A 72 -4.62 1.24 18.64
C VAL A 72 -5.29 2.49 19.23
N HIS A 73 -4.52 3.56 19.45
CA HIS A 73 -5.03 4.88 19.83
C HIS A 73 -4.89 5.82 18.63
N LEU A 74 -6.02 6.28 18.10
CA LEU A 74 -6.05 7.14 16.93
C LEU A 74 -6.14 8.62 17.32
N LYS A 75 -5.29 9.42 16.66
CA LYS A 75 -5.42 10.87 16.57
C LYS A 75 -5.60 11.27 15.12
N TYR A 76 -6.32 12.35 14.87
CA TYR A 76 -6.60 12.83 13.54
C TYR A 76 -6.05 14.24 13.35
N ARG A 77 -5.35 14.45 12.22
CA ARG A 77 -4.90 15.74 11.76
C ARG A 77 -5.60 16.04 10.44
N ILE A 78 -6.57 16.96 10.49
CA ILE A 78 -7.33 17.35 9.28
C ILE A 78 -6.60 18.49 8.60
N GLU A 79 -6.29 18.30 7.32
CA GLU A 79 -5.71 19.31 6.46
C GLU A 79 -6.81 20.03 5.69
N SER A 80 -6.87 21.35 5.79
CA SER A 80 -7.78 22.18 4.98
C SER A 80 -7.38 22.23 3.52
N GLU A 81 -6.06 22.13 3.26
CA GLU A 81 -5.45 22.05 1.94
C GLU A 81 -4.31 21.03 1.96
N PRO A 82 -4.05 20.32 0.84
CA PRO A 82 -2.98 19.34 0.78
C PRO A 82 -1.61 19.99 1.03
N ARG A 83 -0.89 19.52 2.05
CA ARG A 83 0.45 19.98 2.43
C ARG A 83 1.60 19.17 1.82
N GLY A 84 1.30 18.23 0.94
CA GLY A 84 2.28 17.23 0.50
C GLY A 84 2.53 16.18 1.59
N THR A 85 3.29 15.15 1.27
CA THR A 85 3.47 14.00 2.17
C THR A 85 4.32 14.35 3.40
N ALA A 86 5.43 15.07 3.23
CA ALA A 86 6.30 15.49 4.33
C ALA A 86 5.73 16.68 5.10
N GLY A 87 5.05 17.63 4.43
CA GLY A 87 4.39 18.76 5.07
C GLY A 87 3.25 18.32 6.00
N GLY A 88 2.45 17.32 5.57
CA GLY A 88 1.42 16.72 6.43
C GLY A 88 2.01 16.05 7.67
N VAL A 89 3.15 15.35 7.53
CA VAL A 89 3.89 14.78 8.67
C VAL A 89 4.46 15.88 9.57
N ARG A 90 5.01 16.96 9.02
CA ARG A 90 5.52 18.10 9.79
C ARG A 90 4.44 18.71 10.69
N ALA A 91 3.21 18.79 10.20
CA ALA A 91 2.06 19.29 10.97
C ALA A 91 1.69 18.40 12.18
N CYS A 92 2.26 17.20 12.29
CA CYS A 92 2.08 16.27 13.41
C CYS A 92 3.23 16.33 14.44
N SER A 93 4.03 17.41 14.48
CA SER A 93 5.21 17.53 15.34
C SER A 93 4.91 17.40 16.83
N ASP A 94 3.75 17.86 17.28
CA ASP A 94 3.25 17.68 18.65
C ASP A 94 2.95 16.21 18.99
N PHE A 95 2.67 15.38 17.99
CA PHE A 95 2.40 13.96 18.16
C PHE A 95 3.69 13.14 18.26
N TYR A 96 4.61 13.24 17.28
CA TYR A 96 5.83 12.43 17.31
C TYR A 96 6.87 12.95 18.29
N GLY A 97 6.93 14.25 18.56
CA GLY A 97 7.82 14.84 19.55
C GLY A 97 9.31 14.65 19.21
N ARG A 98 10.03 13.90 20.04
CA ARG A 98 11.48 13.64 19.90
C ARG A 98 11.79 12.18 19.57
N GLU A 99 10.80 11.35 19.34
CA GLU A 99 10.96 9.93 19.09
C GLU A 99 10.98 9.66 17.59
N ASP A 100 11.75 8.66 17.16
CA ASP A 100 11.64 8.12 15.81
C ASP A 100 10.25 7.52 15.63
N PHE A 101 9.70 7.67 14.45
CA PHE A 101 8.33 7.25 14.15
C PHE A 101 8.21 6.67 12.75
N LEU A 102 7.22 5.83 12.58
CA LEU A 102 6.85 5.28 11.28
C LEU A 102 5.98 6.28 10.50
N VAL A 103 6.22 6.42 9.21
CA VAL A 103 5.30 7.01 8.24
C VAL A 103 4.88 5.92 7.28
N ILE A 104 3.58 5.80 7.02
CA ILE A 104 3.03 4.81 6.09
C ILE A 104 1.94 5.43 5.23
N SER A 105 1.99 5.15 3.93
CA SER A 105 0.96 5.56 2.97
C SER A 105 -0.31 4.72 3.16
N GLY A 106 -1.47 5.37 3.26
CA GLY A 106 -2.77 4.74 3.55
C GLY A 106 -3.41 4.01 2.35
N ASP A 107 -2.68 3.83 1.26
CA ASP A 107 -3.18 3.31 -0.01
C ASP A 107 -2.42 2.09 -0.52
N ALA A 108 -1.59 1.47 0.30
CA ALA A 108 -0.85 0.26 -0.04
C ALA A 108 -1.31 -0.93 0.80
N ALA A 109 -1.42 -2.09 0.18
CA ALA A 109 -1.51 -3.36 0.87
C ALA A 109 -0.10 -3.87 1.17
N CYS A 110 0.16 -4.24 2.43
CA CYS A 110 1.51 -4.54 2.89
C CYS A 110 1.52 -5.59 4.00
N SER A 111 2.57 -6.46 4.02
CA SER A 111 2.81 -7.43 5.09
C SER A 111 4.25 -7.39 5.65
N PHE A 112 4.93 -6.25 5.56
CA PHE A 112 6.31 -6.08 5.99
C PHE A 112 6.51 -6.20 7.51
N ASP A 113 7.70 -6.64 7.92
CA ASP A 113 8.20 -6.52 9.29
C ASP A 113 8.61 -5.07 9.59
N LEU A 114 7.64 -4.27 10.02
CA LEU A 114 7.87 -2.86 10.33
C LEU A 114 8.70 -2.68 11.61
N LEU A 115 8.63 -3.63 12.53
CA LEU A 115 9.46 -3.61 13.73
C LEU A 115 10.93 -3.88 13.40
N GLY A 116 11.20 -4.82 12.48
CA GLY A 116 12.54 -5.07 11.95
C GLY A 116 13.10 -3.84 11.24
N LEU A 117 12.29 -3.15 10.44
CA LEU A 117 12.65 -1.90 9.78
C LEU A 117 13.04 -0.81 10.82
N TYR A 118 12.23 -0.67 11.89
CA TYR A 118 12.49 0.29 12.97
C TYR A 118 13.83 0.00 13.69
N ARG A 119 14.11 -1.26 13.97
CA ARG A 119 15.38 -1.67 14.59
C ARG A 119 16.60 -1.36 13.71
N ARG A 120 16.49 -1.60 12.40
CA ARG A 120 17.56 -1.27 11.43
C ARG A 120 17.82 0.23 11.38
N HIS A 121 16.76 1.04 11.42
CA HIS A 121 16.86 2.50 11.47
C HIS A 121 17.69 2.95 12.69
N GLN A 122 17.35 2.46 13.88
CA GLN A 122 18.06 2.79 15.12
C GLN A 122 19.53 2.34 15.09
N GLN A 123 19.81 1.15 14.55
CA GLN A 123 21.18 0.62 14.45
C GLN A 123 22.05 1.44 13.49
N ALA A 124 21.47 1.98 12.44
CA ALA A 124 22.17 2.79 11.44
C ALA A 124 22.26 4.28 11.83
N ASP A 125 21.59 4.71 12.90
CA ASP A 125 21.40 6.13 13.24
C ASP A 125 21.01 6.97 12.01
N ALA A 126 20.08 6.46 11.20
CA ALA A 126 19.68 7.11 9.97
C ALA A 126 18.78 8.33 10.25
N ALA A 127 18.81 9.33 9.39
CA ALA A 127 17.82 10.42 9.41
C ALA A 127 16.46 9.92 8.90
N VAL A 128 16.48 9.07 7.84
CA VAL A 128 15.32 8.38 7.31
C VAL A 128 15.73 6.96 6.91
N THR A 129 14.85 6.00 7.15
CA THR A 129 14.96 4.64 6.57
C THR A 129 13.77 4.40 5.65
N ILE A 130 14.03 4.02 4.41
CA ILE A 130 13.03 3.76 3.37
C ILE A 130 12.85 2.25 3.23
N ALA A 131 11.63 1.75 3.40
CA ALA A 131 11.28 0.39 2.97
C ALA A 131 11.27 0.32 1.44
N LEU A 132 12.07 -0.58 0.87
CA LEU A 132 12.20 -0.78 -0.57
C LEU A 132 11.56 -2.11 -0.97
N TYR A 133 11.07 -2.19 -2.19
CA TYR A 133 10.50 -3.41 -2.74
C TYR A 133 10.93 -3.61 -4.19
N PRO A 134 11.34 -4.82 -4.60
CA PRO A 134 11.67 -5.08 -6.00
C PRO A 134 10.39 -5.07 -6.85
N ASN A 135 10.38 -4.29 -7.93
CA ASN A 135 9.22 -4.14 -8.81
C ASN A 135 9.65 -4.20 -10.28
N ALA A 136 9.05 -5.11 -11.05
CA ALA A 136 9.35 -5.27 -12.48
C ALA A 136 8.80 -4.11 -13.35
N GLU A 137 7.83 -3.32 -12.83
CA GLU A 137 7.26 -2.15 -13.50
C GLU A 137 7.60 -0.86 -12.73
N PRO A 138 8.88 -0.44 -12.67
CA PRO A 138 9.36 0.55 -11.72
C PRO A 138 8.98 2.00 -12.07
N LEU A 139 8.59 2.31 -13.32
CA LEU A 139 8.41 3.68 -13.84
C LEU A 139 7.34 4.50 -13.11
N GLN A 140 6.44 3.85 -12.36
CA GLN A 140 5.37 4.55 -11.62
C GLN A 140 5.82 5.02 -10.23
N TYR A 141 7.03 4.66 -9.81
CA TYR A 141 7.54 4.83 -8.45
C TYR A 141 8.84 5.63 -8.44
N GLY A 142 9.28 6.05 -7.28
CA GLY A 142 10.63 6.52 -7.06
C GLY A 142 11.60 5.33 -6.99
N LEU A 143 12.70 5.38 -7.75
CA LEU A 143 13.77 4.40 -7.70
C LEU A 143 14.82 4.80 -6.68
N VAL A 144 15.34 3.83 -5.97
CA VAL A 144 16.36 4.04 -4.94
C VAL A 144 17.61 3.23 -5.27
N LEU A 145 18.70 3.93 -5.56
CA LEU A 145 20.02 3.35 -5.71
C LEU A 145 20.79 3.50 -4.40
N GLN A 146 21.25 2.39 -3.86
CA GLN A 146 21.99 2.33 -2.58
C GLN A 146 23.37 1.68 -2.76
N ASP A 147 24.28 1.97 -1.86
CA ASP A 147 25.57 1.32 -1.79
C ASP A 147 25.49 -0.07 -1.09
N ARG A 148 26.64 -0.73 -0.94
CA ARG A 148 26.72 -2.06 -0.29
C ARG A 148 26.37 -2.05 1.20
N GLN A 149 26.37 -0.89 1.84
CA GLN A 149 25.96 -0.71 3.23
C GLN A 149 24.46 -0.39 3.35
N GLY A 150 23.75 -0.21 2.22
CA GLY A 150 22.36 0.16 2.17
C GLY A 150 22.11 1.67 2.25
N LEU A 151 23.17 2.50 2.23
CA LEU A 151 23.00 3.95 2.21
C LEU A 151 22.57 4.42 0.81
N VAL A 152 21.52 5.21 0.77
CA VAL A 152 20.96 5.76 -0.46
C VAL A 152 21.91 6.77 -1.06
N GLN A 153 22.29 6.54 -2.31
CA GLN A 153 23.18 7.42 -3.07
C GLN A 153 22.40 8.28 -4.06
N HIS A 154 21.33 7.71 -4.67
CA HIS A 154 20.48 8.42 -5.62
C HIS A 154 19.03 8.05 -5.40
N PHE A 155 18.16 9.05 -5.59
CA PHE A 155 16.72 8.91 -5.62
C PHE A 155 16.19 9.51 -6.92
N ILE A 156 15.45 8.72 -7.72
CA ILE A 156 14.94 9.14 -9.03
C ILE A 156 13.43 8.95 -9.03
N GLU A 157 12.68 10.04 -8.97
CA GLU A 157 11.22 10.01 -8.92
C GLU A 157 10.64 9.82 -10.33
N LYS A 158 9.91 8.73 -10.52
CA LYS A 158 9.19 8.37 -11.76
C LYS A 158 10.05 8.51 -13.02
N PRO A 159 11.12 7.70 -13.14
CA PRO A 159 12.03 7.75 -14.29
C PRO A 159 11.33 7.31 -15.58
N ASP A 160 11.94 7.60 -16.71
CA ASP A 160 11.74 6.84 -17.94
C ASP A 160 12.65 5.60 -17.98
N TRP A 161 12.49 4.73 -18.99
CA TRP A 161 13.28 3.51 -19.11
C TRP A 161 14.78 3.76 -19.26
N GLU A 162 15.21 4.90 -19.80
CA GLU A 162 16.62 5.22 -19.98
C GLU A 162 17.33 5.49 -18.64
N HIS A 163 16.57 5.86 -17.61
CA HIS A 163 17.06 6.17 -16.28
C HIS A 163 16.80 5.04 -15.25
N VAL A 164 16.29 3.89 -15.71
CA VAL A 164 16.09 2.73 -14.81
C VAL A 164 17.43 2.06 -14.54
N VAL A 165 17.95 2.22 -13.33
CA VAL A 165 19.23 1.66 -12.86
C VAL A 165 19.06 0.62 -11.75
N THR A 166 17.83 0.42 -11.26
CA THR A 166 17.48 -0.53 -10.21
C THR A 166 16.00 -0.87 -10.29
N ASP A 167 15.61 -2.02 -9.79
CA ASP A 167 14.20 -2.43 -9.60
C ASP A 167 13.66 -2.11 -8.20
N LEU A 168 14.52 -1.60 -7.29
CA LEU A 168 14.13 -1.24 -5.94
C LEU A 168 13.34 0.07 -5.94
N VAL A 169 12.05 -0.03 -5.59
CA VAL A 169 11.15 1.12 -5.55
C VAL A 169 10.88 1.59 -4.13
N ASN A 170 10.64 2.89 -4.01
CA ASN A 170 10.12 3.53 -2.81
C ASN A 170 8.67 3.10 -2.56
N THR A 171 8.43 2.48 -1.42
CA THR A 171 7.09 1.95 -1.06
C THR A 171 6.17 2.97 -0.40
N GLY A 172 6.66 4.14 -0.04
CA GLY A 172 5.91 5.10 0.78
C GLY A 172 5.85 4.73 2.27
N ILE A 173 6.76 3.86 2.73
CA ILE A 173 6.87 3.43 4.13
C ILE A 173 8.25 3.81 4.63
N TYR A 174 8.29 4.60 5.72
CA TYR A 174 9.53 5.17 6.24
C TYR A 174 9.60 5.07 7.76
N ILE A 175 10.82 4.90 8.30
CA ILE A 175 11.09 5.32 9.68
C ILE A 175 11.82 6.66 9.59
N VAL A 176 11.39 7.63 10.39
CA VAL A 176 11.84 9.02 10.31
C VAL A 176 12.30 9.48 11.67
N SER A 177 13.52 9.98 11.74
CA SER A 177 14.02 10.71 12.90
C SER A 177 13.48 12.14 12.89
N PRO A 178 13.11 12.71 14.03
CA PRO A 178 12.68 14.12 14.14
C PRO A 178 13.67 15.12 13.54
N ARG A 179 14.96 14.79 13.51
CA ARG A 179 16.01 15.64 12.89
C ARG A 179 15.78 15.83 11.38
N ALA A 180 15.30 14.80 10.68
CA ALA A 180 14.95 14.92 9.26
C ALA A 180 13.80 15.91 9.05
N MET A 181 12.84 15.94 9.96
CA MET A 181 11.70 16.86 9.87
C MET A 181 12.06 18.33 10.12
N ALA A 182 13.25 18.61 10.64
CA ALA A 182 13.76 19.98 10.77
C ALA A 182 14.04 20.63 9.39
N TYR A 183 14.24 19.83 8.35
CA TYR A 183 14.43 20.30 6.98
C TYR A 183 13.10 20.63 6.27
N VAL A 184 11.98 20.24 6.83
CA VAL A 184 10.64 20.48 6.25
C VAL A 184 10.11 21.82 6.74
N PRO A 185 9.81 22.78 5.85
CA PRO A 185 9.23 24.07 6.24
C PRO A 185 7.80 23.89 6.77
N GLU A 186 7.36 24.82 7.64
CA GLU A 186 6.10 24.66 8.39
C GLU A 186 4.84 24.94 7.55
N ASP A 187 4.88 25.89 6.63
CA ASP A 187 3.68 26.47 6.02
C ASP A 187 3.63 26.36 4.49
N GLN A 188 4.28 25.36 3.91
CA GLN A 188 4.20 25.12 2.46
C GLN A 188 4.11 23.63 2.14
N PRO A 189 3.52 23.27 0.98
CA PRO A 189 3.51 21.88 0.52
C PRO A 189 4.94 21.36 0.34
N PHE A 190 5.22 20.17 0.86
CA PHE A 190 6.53 19.54 0.81
C PHE A 190 6.38 18.00 0.76
N ASP A 191 7.06 17.37 -0.18
CA ASP A 191 6.99 15.92 -0.39
C ASP A 191 8.26 15.22 0.07
N PHE A 192 8.13 14.01 0.62
CA PHE A 192 9.29 13.17 0.97
C PHE A 192 10.19 12.92 -0.24
N ALA A 193 9.60 12.41 -1.32
CA ALA A 193 10.35 11.94 -2.49
C ALA A 193 10.91 13.08 -3.34
N LYS A 194 10.13 14.15 -3.54
CA LYS A 194 10.51 15.25 -4.45
C LYS A 194 11.39 16.29 -3.79
N ASP A 195 11.17 16.51 -2.49
CA ASP A 195 11.77 17.66 -1.81
C ASP A 195 12.72 17.22 -0.69
N LEU A 196 12.23 16.39 0.27
CA LEU A 196 13.00 16.06 1.47
C LEU A 196 14.19 15.14 1.19
N PHE A 197 14.01 14.05 0.45
CA PHE A 197 15.11 13.12 0.21
C PHE A 197 16.26 13.75 -0.57
N PRO A 198 16.04 14.52 -1.66
CA PRO A 198 17.12 15.24 -2.32
C PRO A 198 17.83 16.24 -1.39
N LEU A 199 17.07 16.91 -0.52
CA LEU A 199 17.64 17.88 0.42
C LEU A 199 18.50 17.20 1.49
N LEU A 200 18.06 16.06 2.04
CA LEU A 200 18.83 15.27 3.01
C LEU A 200 20.12 14.71 2.37
N LEU A 201 20.03 14.19 1.14
CA LEU A 201 21.21 13.72 0.40
C LEU A 201 22.22 14.86 0.17
N ALA A 202 21.76 16.04 -0.22
CA ALA A 202 22.62 17.22 -0.40
C ALA A 202 23.25 17.70 0.93
N ALA A 203 22.54 17.48 2.05
CA ALA A 203 23.03 17.80 3.39
C ALA A 203 23.91 16.68 4.00
N HIS A 204 24.17 15.60 3.25
CA HIS A 204 24.89 14.40 3.72
C HIS A 204 24.25 13.73 4.96
N GLU A 205 22.95 13.90 5.15
CA GLU A 205 22.22 13.15 6.17
C GLU A 205 22.04 11.69 5.73
N PRO A 206 22.27 10.70 6.62
CA PRO A 206 22.20 9.30 6.25
C PRO A 206 20.75 8.88 5.97
N ILE A 207 20.48 8.46 4.75
CA ILE A 207 19.24 7.80 4.35
C ILE A 207 19.56 6.31 4.12
N LEU A 208 18.89 5.42 4.86
CA LEU A 208 19.05 3.98 4.72
C LEU A 208 17.94 3.43 3.82
N GLY A 209 18.27 2.65 2.80
CA GLY A 209 17.34 1.85 2.03
C GLY A 209 17.33 0.41 2.55
N VAL A 210 16.16 -0.15 2.82
CA VAL A 210 16.02 -1.53 3.30
C VAL A 210 15.11 -2.31 2.35
N PRO A 211 15.64 -3.21 1.52
CA PRO A 211 14.82 -4.17 0.79
C PRO A 211 14.02 -5.03 1.78
N MET A 212 12.70 -5.07 1.58
CA MET A 212 11.77 -5.77 2.47
C MET A 212 11.30 -7.07 1.84
N ASP A 213 11.25 -8.11 2.67
CA ASP A 213 10.55 -9.34 2.37
C ASP A 213 9.05 -9.19 2.65
N GLY A 214 8.23 -10.06 2.03
CA GLY A 214 6.78 -10.06 2.19
C GLY A 214 6.06 -9.50 0.97
N TYR A 215 4.86 -8.97 1.19
CA TYR A 215 4.01 -8.45 0.13
C TYR A 215 3.87 -6.93 0.21
N TRP A 216 3.91 -6.29 -0.95
CA TRP A 216 3.57 -4.88 -1.09
C TRP A 216 2.92 -4.60 -2.45
N CYS A 217 1.86 -3.81 -2.45
CA CYS A 217 1.19 -3.33 -3.65
C CYS A 217 0.58 -1.95 -3.41
N ASP A 218 0.96 -0.96 -4.22
CA ASP A 218 0.25 0.33 -4.28
C ASP A 218 -1.06 0.15 -5.04
N ILE A 219 -2.18 0.41 -4.37
CA ILE A 219 -3.52 0.33 -4.95
C ILE A 219 -3.87 1.67 -5.64
N GLY A 220 -3.03 2.10 -6.57
CA GLY A 220 -3.13 3.40 -7.22
C GLY A 220 -3.98 3.43 -8.49
N THR A 221 -4.24 2.29 -9.11
CA THR A 221 -4.95 2.15 -10.39
C THR A 221 -5.92 0.97 -10.35
N PRO A 222 -6.95 0.92 -11.23
CA PRO A 222 -7.84 -0.24 -11.36
C PRO A 222 -7.07 -1.55 -11.53
N ARG A 223 -6.08 -1.58 -12.43
CA ARG A 223 -5.22 -2.75 -12.68
C ARG A 223 -4.51 -3.22 -11.40
N ALA A 224 -3.89 -2.29 -10.66
CA ALA A 224 -3.21 -2.62 -9.40
C ALA A 224 -4.20 -3.11 -8.34
N TYR A 225 -5.39 -2.51 -8.26
CA TYR A 225 -6.46 -2.96 -7.37
C TYR A 225 -6.89 -4.40 -7.66
N TYR A 226 -7.15 -4.75 -8.93
CA TYR A 226 -7.53 -6.12 -9.31
C TYR A 226 -6.42 -7.11 -9.01
N ARG A 227 -5.18 -6.79 -9.38
CA ARG A 227 -4.02 -7.63 -9.08
C ARG A 227 -3.87 -7.85 -7.57
N CYS A 228 -3.96 -6.78 -6.78
CA CYS A 228 -3.90 -6.88 -5.32
C CYS A 228 -5.05 -7.72 -4.74
N SER A 229 -6.26 -7.60 -5.30
CA SER A 229 -7.41 -8.42 -4.88
C SER A 229 -7.16 -9.91 -5.13
N LEU A 230 -6.60 -10.27 -6.30
CA LEU A 230 -6.22 -11.64 -6.60
C LEU A 230 -5.11 -12.15 -5.65
N ASP A 231 -4.09 -11.34 -5.41
CA ASP A 231 -3.00 -11.69 -4.49
C ASP A 231 -3.50 -11.92 -3.05
N VAL A 232 -4.50 -11.14 -2.59
CA VAL A 232 -5.15 -11.36 -1.30
C VAL A 232 -5.93 -12.67 -1.27
N LEU A 233 -6.67 -12.99 -2.34
CA LEU A 233 -7.40 -14.25 -2.47
C LEU A 233 -6.45 -15.45 -2.53
N ASP A 234 -5.28 -15.30 -3.14
CA ASP A 234 -4.19 -16.31 -3.16
C ASP A 234 -3.45 -16.43 -1.81
N GLY A 235 -3.81 -15.63 -0.81
CA GLY A 235 -3.17 -15.65 0.51
C GLY A 235 -1.81 -14.94 0.59
N ARG A 236 -1.36 -14.24 -0.46
CA ARG A 236 -0.05 -13.57 -0.52
C ARG A 236 0.08 -12.39 0.47
N LEU A 237 -1.04 -11.78 0.84
CA LEU A 237 -1.10 -10.73 1.87
C LEU A 237 -1.29 -11.31 3.28
N SER A 238 -1.19 -12.61 3.47
CA SER A 238 -1.22 -13.18 4.83
C SER A 238 -0.04 -12.63 5.63
N PRO A 239 -0.26 -12.31 6.93
CA PRO A 239 0.83 -11.87 7.78
C PRO A 239 1.90 -12.97 7.80
N ALA A 240 3.17 -12.56 7.67
CA ALA A 240 4.28 -13.43 8.01
C ALA A 240 4.06 -13.90 9.46
N GLN A 241 3.67 -15.16 9.65
CA GLN A 241 3.64 -15.75 10.97
C GLN A 241 5.09 -15.96 11.39
N PRO A 242 5.53 -15.44 12.53
CA PRO A 242 6.75 -15.94 13.13
C PRO A 242 6.45 -17.38 13.57
N ASP A 243 7.21 -18.33 13.04
CA ASP A 243 7.21 -19.74 13.39
C ASP A 243 5.86 -20.48 13.31
N ALA A 244 5.47 -20.86 12.10
CA ALA A 244 4.64 -22.03 11.88
C ALA A 244 5.41 -22.99 10.98
N SER A 245 5.67 -24.18 11.55
CA SER A 245 6.24 -25.35 10.90
C SER A 245 5.72 -25.59 9.49
N ASP A 246 6.63 -26.03 8.63
CA ASP A 246 6.52 -26.49 7.24
C ASP A 246 5.31 -27.40 6.92
N ASP A 247 4.09 -26.85 6.91
CA ASP A 247 2.94 -27.46 6.26
C ASP A 247 2.37 -26.45 5.25
N LEU A 248 3.11 -26.27 4.15
CA LEU A 248 2.56 -25.70 2.92
C LEU A 248 1.44 -26.63 2.43
N PRO A 249 0.23 -26.11 2.16
CA PRO A 249 -0.77 -26.90 1.45
C PRO A 249 -0.16 -27.35 0.11
N PRO A 250 -0.47 -28.57 -0.36
CA PRO A 250 0.12 -29.13 -1.56
C PRO A 250 -0.05 -28.16 -2.73
N GLN A 251 1.05 -27.88 -3.44
CA GLN A 251 1.04 -27.07 -4.65
C GLN A 251 -0.01 -27.63 -5.60
N LEU A 252 -1.03 -26.85 -5.89
CA LEU A 252 -2.00 -27.17 -6.91
C LEU A 252 -1.28 -27.28 -8.27
N PRO A 253 -1.64 -28.27 -9.11
CA PRO A 253 -1.00 -28.47 -10.41
C PRO A 253 -1.12 -27.21 -11.26
N HIS A 254 -0.11 -26.95 -12.08
CA HIS A 254 0.07 -25.79 -12.95
C HIS A 254 -1.25 -25.34 -13.61
N ALA A 255 -1.92 -24.38 -12.95
CA ALA A 255 -3.10 -23.74 -13.48
C ALA A 255 -2.69 -22.65 -14.47
N ASP A 256 -3.54 -22.38 -15.44
CA ASP A 256 -3.45 -21.23 -16.33
C ASP A 256 -3.08 -19.98 -15.50
N PRO A 257 -2.03 -19.23 -15.86
CA PRO A 257 -1.60 -18.05 -15.09
C PRO A 257 -2.69 -16.99 -14.95
N ASN A 258 -3.72 -17.02 -15.81
CA ASN A 258 -4.84 -16.10 -15.83
C ASN A 258 -6.07 -16.63 -15.06
N ARG A 259 -6.02 -17.87 -14.55
CA ARG A 259 -7.13 -18.49 -13.85
C ARG A 259 -6.71 -19.00 -12.46
N ARG A 260 -7.51 -18.67 -11.46
CA ARG A 260 -7.31 -19.10 -10.08
C ARG A 260 -8.57 -19.73 -9.50
N THR A 261 -8.40 -20.79 -8.72
CA THR A 261 -9.45 -21.38 -7.89
C THR A 261 -9.19 -20.99 -6.45
N VAL A 262 -10.13 -20.28 -5.83
CA VAL A 262 -10.00 -19.76 -4.47
C VAL A 262 -10.90 -20.57 -3.54
N PRO A 263 -10.34 -21.40 -2.64
CA PRO A 263 -11.12 -22.12 -1.65
C PRO A 263 -11.84 -21.15 -0.70
N CYS A 264 -13.12 -21.36 -0.46
CA CYS A 264 -13.88 -20.57 0.49
C CYS A 264 -14.94 -21.44 1.19
N ARG A 265 -15.18 -21.18 2.48
CA ARG A 265 -16.19 -21.92 3.27
C ARG A 265 -17.61 -21.55 2.88
N ASP A 266 -17.84 -20.28 2.54
CA ASP A 266 -19.13 -19.74 2.12
C ASP A 266 -18.95 -18.90 0.86
N ARG A 267 -18.99 -19.59 -0.28
CA ARG A 267 -18.83 -18.99 -1.60
C ARG A 267 -19.95 -18.00 -1.95
N ALA A 268 -21.17 -18.23 -1.45
CA ALA A 268 -22.31 -17.36 -1.73
C ALA A 268 -22.16 -16.01 -1.01
N HIS A 269 -21.73 -16.04 0.26
CA HIS A 269 -21.45 -14.82 1.01
C HIS A 269 -20.30 -14.04 0.41
N LEU A 270 -19.21 -14.73 0.02
CA LEU A 270 -18.05 -14.08 -0.60
C LEU A 270 -18.42 -13.47 -1.96
N MET A 271 -19.19 -14.20 -2.80
CA MET A 271 -19.69 -13.66 -4.06
C MET A 271 -20.54 -12.42 -3.86
N ARG A 272 -21.47 -12.44 -2.89
CA ARG A 272 -22.29 -11.27 -2.57
C ARG A 272 -21.43 -10.07 -2.18
N THR A 273 -20.48 -10.27 -1.27
CA THR A 273 -19.58 -9.19 -0.80
C THR A 273 -18.77 -8.57 -1.94
N VAL A 274 -18.23 -9.42 -2.82
CA VAL A 274 -17.47 -8.94 -3.99
C VAL A 274 -18.40 -8.27 -5.00
N SER A 275 -19.59 -8.81 -5.24
CA SER A 275 -20.58 -8.24 -6.17
C SER A 275 -21.08 -6.88 -5.71
N GLU A 276 -21.39 -6.73 -4.42
CA GLU A 276 -21.79 -5.43 -3.83
C GLU A 276 -20.67 -4.39 -4.00
N ALA A 277 -19.41 -4.76 -3.75
CA ALA A 277 -18.27 -3.87 -3.94
C ALA A 277 -18.01 -3.48 -5.40
N MET A 278 -18.38 -4.33 -6.36
CA MET A 278 -18.13 -4.10 -7.79
C MET A 278 -19.35 -3.54 -8.55
N MET A 279 -20.52 -3.50 -7.93
CA MET A 279 -21.76 -3.03 -8.55
C MET A 279 -21.66 -1.57 -9.00
N GLU A 280 -21.08 -0.71 -8.18
CA GLU A 280 -20.88 0.71 -8.49
C GLU A 280 -19.86 0.93 -9.63
N ALA A 281 -18.99 -0.04 -9.90
CA ALA A 281 -18.03 -0.02 -10.97
C ALA A 281 -18.60 -0.49 -12.34
N GLY A 282 -19.90 -0.80 -12.39
CA GLY A 282 -20.58 -1.22 -13.62
C GLY A 282 -20.31 -2.67 -14.00
N ALA A 283 -20.05 -3.55 -13.03
CA ALA A 283 -19.87 -4.98 -13.28
C ALA A 283 -21.16 -5.60 -13.85
N ASP A 284 -21.00 -6.54 -14.79
CA ASP A 284 -22.06 -7.39 -15.30
C ASP A 284 -22.17 -8.67 -14.47
N PHE A 285 -23.39 -9.05 -14.11
CA PHE A 285 -23.68 -10.19 -13.23
C PHE A 285 -24.44 -11.33 -13.94
N THR A 286 -24.51 -11.32 -15.28
CA THR A 286 -25.36 -12.24 -16.04
C THR A 286 -24.92 -13.70 -15.91
N ASP A 287 -23.61 -13.96 -15.81
CA ASP A 287 -23.04 -15.32 -15.67
C ASP A 287 -21.82 -15.29 -14.70
N GLY A 288 -22.07 -14.85 -13.48
CA GLY A 288 -21.04 -14.55 -12.51
C GLY A 288 -20.77 -13.04 -12.43
N LEU A 289 -19.64 -12.64 -11.87
CA LEU A 289 -19.22 -11.25 -11.83
C LEU A 289 -18.23 -10.99 -12.96
N HIS A 290 -18.56 -10.06 -13.85
CA HIS A 290 -17.69 -9.61 -14.93
C HIS A 290 -17.46 -8.11 -14.85
N LEU A 291 -16.20 -7.69 -14.84
CA LEU A 291 -15.82 -6.29 -14.89
C LEU A 291 -14.87 -6.07 -16.07
N ARG A 292 -15.15 -5.03 -16.87
CA ARG A 292 -14.34 -4.63 -18.02
C ARG A 292 -13.89 -3.19 -17.88
N ASP A 293 -12.60 -2.95 -17.99
CA ASP A 293 -12.01 -1.61 -17.98
C ASP A 293 -10.74 -1.57 -18.83
N GLY A 294 -10.66 -0.62 -19.78
CA GLY A 294 -9.46 -0.37 -20.58
C GLY A 294 -8.89 -1.59 -21.34
N GLY A 295 -9.74 -2.53 -21.75
CA GLY A 295 -9.34 -3.77 -22.43
C GLY A 295 -9.05 -4.94 -21.47
N TRP A 296 -9.13 -4.72 -20.16
CA TRP A 296 -9.06 -5.77 -19.14
C TRP A 296 -10.43 -6.37 -18.87
N GLU A 297 -10.45 -7.66 -18.64
CA GLU A 297 -11.65 -8.37 -18.20
C GLU A 297 -11.32 -9.20 -16.94
N LEU A 298 -12.08 -8.98 -15.87
CA LEU A 298 -12.07 -9.81 -14.66
C LEU A 298 -13.39 -10.57 -14.59
N SER A 299 -13.31 -11.89 -14.40
CA SER A 299 -14.45 -12.77 -14.23
C SER A 299 -14.33 -13.54 -12.93
N ILE A 300 -15.36 -13.50 -12.09
CA ILE A 300 -15.44 -14.25 -10.83
C ILE A 300 -16.75 -15.02 -10.81
N ARG A 301 -16.68 -16.33 -10.58
CA ARG A 301 -17.86 -17.20 -10.49
C ARG A 301 -17.66 -18.32 -9.46
N PRO A 302 -18.74 -18.83 -8.85
CA PRO A 302 -18.66 -19.99 -7.98
C PRO A 302 -18.21 -21.22 -8.79
N ASP A 303 -17.32 -22.03 -8.21
CA ASP A 303 -17.01 -23.34 -8.76
C ASP A 303 -18.19 -24.27 -8.54
N ALA A 304 -18.65 -24.96 -9.59
CA ALA A 304 -19.79 -25.86 -9.50
C ALA A 304 -19.53 -27.10 -8.64
N ASN A 305 -18.27 -27.53 -8.54
CA ASN A 305 -17.88 -28.81 -7.98
C ASN A 305 -17.09 -28.69 -6.66
N ALA A 306 -16.71 -27.48 -6.25
CA ALA A 306 -15.90 -27.26 -5.04
C ALA A 306 -16.43 -26.09 -4.21
N SER A 307 -16.06 -26.07 -2.91
CA SER A 307 -16.26 -24.89 -2.06
C SER A 307 -15.19 -23.84 -2.40
N ALA A 308 -15.32 -23.20 -3.56
CA ALA A 308 -14.33 -22.31 -4.12
C ALA A 308 -14.96 -21.28 -5.08
N LEU A 309 -14.25 -20.20 -5.34
CA LEU A 309 -14.49 -19.27 -6.44
C LEU A 309 -13.46 -19.49 -7.55
N GLN A 310 -13.91 -19.41 -8.79
CA GLN A 310 -13.03 -19.32 -9.95
C GLN A 310 -12.85 -17.86 -10.31
N VAL A 311 -11.60 -17.42 -10.45
CA VAL A 311 -11.22 -16.05 -10.80
C VAL A 311 -10.37 -16.10 -12.06
N GLU A 312 -10.82 -15.41 -13.10
CA GLU A 312 -10.09 -15.27 -14.36
C GLU A 312 -9.82 -13.79 -14.63
N ALA A 313 -8.60 -13.45 -15.03
CA ALA A 313 -8.22 -12.10 -15.42
C ALA A 313 -7.52 -12.13 -16.78
N ASN A 314 -8.11 -11.49 -17.78
CA ASN A 314 -7.58 -11.38 -19.12
C ASN A 314 -7.09 -9.95 -19.38
N ALA A 315 -5.84 -9.81 -19.84
CA ALA A 315 -5.26 -8.58 -20.31
C ALA A 315 -5.39 -8.46 -21.84
N PRO A 316 -5.45 -7.26 -22.41
CA PRO A 316 -5.27 -7.09 -23.84
C PRO A 316 -3.88 -7.61 -24.24
N ASP A 317 -3.83 -8.39 -25.33
CA ASP A 317 -2.57 -8.91 -25.88
C ASP A 317 -1.64 -7.73 -26.19
N ALA A 318 -0.49 -7.68 -25.51
CA ALA A 318 0.56 -6.68 -25.76
C ALA A 318 1.16 -6.77 -27.19
N ALA A 319 0.79 -7.79 -27.97
CA ALA A 319 1.22 -7.98 -29.35
C ALA A 319 0.38 -7.21 -30.39
N ALA A 320 -0.77 -6.65 -30.04
CA ALA A 320 -1.65 -5.94 -30.98
C ALA A 320 -1.35 -4.43 -31.12
N GLU A 321 -0.59 -3.83 -30.20
CA GLU A 321 -0.28 -2.38 -30.24
C GLU A 321 0.95 -2.00 -31.08
N THR A 322 1.67 -2.95 -31.68
CA THR A 322 2.85 -2.65 -32.54
C THR A 322 2.54 -2.61 -34.04
N ALA A 323 1.26 -2.62 -34.44
CA ALA A 323 0.85 -2.60 -35.85
C ALA A 323 -0.15 -1.50 -36.20
N HIS A 324 0.10 -0.25 -35.74
CA HIS A 324 -0.49 0.96 -36.37
C HIS A 324 0.44 2.15 -36.26
#